data_9e5e21e3ca2f847ec58e813f699d971b
#
_entry.id   9e5e21e3ca2f847ec58e813f699d971b
#
_cell.length_a   1.000
_cell.length_b   1.000
_cell.length_c   1.000
_cell.angle_alpha   90.00
_cell.angle_beta   90.00
_cell.angle_gamma   90.00
#
_symmetry.space_group_name_H-M   'P 1'
#
loop_
_entity.id
_entity.type
_entity.pdbx_description
1 polymer ?
#
loop_
_entity_poly.entity_id
_entity_poly.type
_entity_poly.pdbx_seq_one_letter_code
_entity_poly.pdbx_strand_id
1 'polypeptide(L)'
;MKHAADTLDALGVPYDKRIVSAHRTPERLYAFAKGAKAAGFKIIIAGAGGAAHLPGMTASLTSLPVFGVPVESKALSGQDSLYSIVQMPPGVPVGTLAIGPAGAVNAALLAASVLALSDPALGNRLEDWRKRQTEGVAEAPKDIS
;
A
#
# COMPACT_ATOMS: atom_id res chain seq x y z
N MET A 1 -2.23 3.99 -7.47
CA MET A 1 -2.31 2.54 -7.13
C MET A 1 -1.84 1.60 -8.24
N LYS A 2 -1.75 2.04 -9.50
CA LYS A 2 -1.18 1.22 -10.59
C LYS A 2 0.21 0.66 -10.22
N HIS A 3 1.12 1.51 -9.71
CA HIS A 3 2.47 1.08 -9.31
C HIS A 3 2.49 -0.02 -8.25
N ALA A 4 1.51 -0.05 -7.32
CA ALA A 4 1.40 -1.18 -6.38
C ALA A 4 1.04 -2.48 -7.11
N ALA A 5 0.10 -2.42 -8.03
CA ALA A 5 -0.30 -3.57 -8.84
C ALA A 5 0.88 -4.10 -9.68
N ASP A 6 1.57 -3.21 -10.41
CA ASP A 6 2.73 -3.57 -11.23
C ASP A 6 3.85 -4.23 -10.39
N THR A 7 4.05 -3.76 -9.15
CA THR A 7 5.05 -4.35 -8.23
C THR A 7 4.62 -5.73 -7.73
N LEU A 8 3.34 -5.91 -7.40
CA LEU A 8 2.80 -7.22 -7.01
C LEU A 8 2.88 -8.22 -8.17
N ASP A 9 2.56 -7.79 -9.39
CA ASP A 9 2.71 -8.60 -10.60
C ASP A 9 4.16 -9.05 -10.80
N ALA A 10 5.12 -8.12 -10.66
CA ALA A 10 6.55 -8.41 -10.80
C ALA A 10 7.07 -9.41 -9.74
N LEU A 11 6.43 -9.45 -8.57
CA LEU A 11 6.75 -10.38 -7.49
C LEU A 11 5.90 -11.66 -7.53
N GLY A 12 4.96 -11.79 -8.48
CA GLY A 12 4.07 -12.93 -8.58
C GLY A 12 3.12 -13.08 -7.38
N VAL A 13 2.72 -11.96 -6.77
CA VAL A 13 1.77 -11.93 -5.65
C VAL A 13 0.36 -11.70 -6.20
N PRO A 14 -0.57 -12.65 -6.01
CA PRO A 14 -1.95 -12.47 -6.47
C PRO A 14 -2.66 -11.38 -5.65
N TYR A 15 -3.48 -10.59 -6.33
CA TYR A 15 -4.25 -9.52 -5.71
C TYR A 15 -5.59 -9.29 -6.43
N ASP A 16 -6.51 -8.61 -5.76
CA ASP A 16 -7.75 -8.08 -6.33
C ASP A 16 -7.76 -6.54 -6.27
N LYS A 17 -8.45 -5.91 -7.21
CA LYS A 17 -8.60 -4.44 -7.29
C LYS A 17 -10.05 -4.06 -7.05
N ARG A 18 -10.26 -3.13 -6.11
CA ARG A 18 -11.59 -2.61 -5.78
C ARG A 18 -11.59 -1.08 -5.78
N ILE A 19 -12.65 -0.49 -6.28
CA ILE A 19 -12.93 0.93 -6.10
C ILE A 19 -13.94 1.06 -4.98
N VAL A 20 -13.46 1.64 -3.88
CA VAL A 20 -14.24 1.88 -2.67
C VAL A 20 -14.00 3.31 -2.21
N SER A 21 -15.05 4.03 -1.89
CA SER A 21 -14.96 5.38 -1.33
C SER A 21 -15.55 5.41 0.07
N ALA A 22 -14.76 5.87 1.05
CA ALA A 22 -15.21 6.00 2.43
C ALA A 22 -16.47 6.89 2.55
N HIS A 23 -16.53 7.96 1.74
CA HIS A 23 -17.59 8.96 1.83
C HIS A 23 -18.75 8.71 0.87
N ARG A 24 -18.49 8.13 -0.33
CA ARG A 24 -19.48 8.00 -1.38
C ARG A 24 -20.07 6.59 -1.50
N THR A 25 -19.36 5.58 -0.97
CA THR A 25 -19.81 4.18 -0.97
C THR A 25 -19.54 3.51 0.38
N PRO A 26 -20.06 4.07 1.51
CA PRO A 26 -19.74 3.55 2.85
C PRO A 26 -20.17 2.09 3.03
N GLU A 27 -21.33 1.70 2.55
CA GLU A 27 -21.80 0.31 2.64
C GLU A 27 -20.88 -0.67 1.91
N ARG A 28 -20.34 -0.26 0.75
CA ARG A 28 -19.35 -1.06 0.00
C ARG A 28 -18.06 -1.21 0.81
N LEU A 29 -17.62 -0.15 1.50
CA LEU A 29 -16.48 -0.20 2.39
C LEU A 29 -16.69 -1.19 3.53
N TYR A 30 -17.82 -1.10 4.22
CA TYR A 30 -18.14 -1.99 5.33
C TYR A 30 -18.22 -3.45 4.90
N ALA A 31 -18.90 -3.73 3.81
CA ALA A 31 -19.01 -5.09 3.27
C ALA A 31 -17.64 -5.66 2.88
N PHE A 32 -16.82 -4.87 2.17
CA PHE A 32 -15.49 -5.29 1.78
C PHE A 32 -14.57 -5.53 2.99
N ALA A 33 -14.41 -4.55 3.87
CA ALA A 33 -13.46 -4.63 4.97
C ALA A 33 -13.80 -5.76 5.97
N LYS A 34 -15.09 -5.91 6.32
CA LYS A 34 -15.56 -6.99 7.20
C LYS A 34 -15.44 -8.37 6.56
N GLY A 35 -15.66 -8.47 5.24
CA GLY A 35 -15.61 -9.73 4.51
C GLY A 35 -14.21 -10.14 4.05
N ALA A 36 -13.24 -9.23 4.02
CA ALA A 36 -11.93 -9.46 3.40
C ALA A 36 -11.18 -10.66 3.96
N LYS A 37 -11.16 -10.81 5.29
CA LYS A 37 -10.48 -11.95 5.94
C LYS A 37 -11.12 -13.29 5.58
N ALA A 38 -12.44 -13.37 5.58
CA ALA A 38 -13.18 -14.58 5.19
C ALA A 38 -13.02 -14.90 3.70
N ALA A 39 -12.83 -13.88 2.85
CA ALA A 39 -12.53 -14.03 1.43
C ALA A 39 -11.07 -14.46 1.15
N GLY A 40 -10.25 -14.64 2.18
CA GLY A 40 -8.88 -15.15 2.05
C GLY A 40 -7.80 -14.08 1.87
N PHE A 41 -8.15 -12.79 1.87
CA PHE A 41 -7.15 -11.73 1.85
C PHE A 41 -6.29 -11.76 3.11
N LYS A 42 -5.02 -11.42 2.94
CA LYS A 42 -4.04 -11.37 4.04
C LYS A 42 -3.67 -9.94 4.42
N ILE A 43 -3.68 -9.04 3.44
CA ILE A 43 -3.27 -7.63 3.59
C ILE A 43 -4.19 -6.78 2.70
N ILE A 44 -4.45 -5.56 3.12
CA ILE A 44 -5.16 -4.56 2.32
C ILE A 44 -4.23 -3.37 2.08
N ILE A 45 -4.06 -2.98 0.84
CA ILE A 45 -3.37 -1.74 0.45
C ILE A 45 -4.44 -0.74 0.02
N ALA A 46 -4.56 0.36 0.74
CA ALA A 46 -5.59 1.38 0.51
C ALA A 46 -4.98 2.73 0.14
N GLY A 47 -5.21 3.19 -1.08
CA GLY A 47 -4.81 4.52 -1.54
C GLY A 47 -5.96 5.50 -1.44
N ALA A 48 -5.72 6.68 -0.85
CA ALA A 48 -6.71 7.74 -0.72
C ALA A 48 -6.07 9.13 -0.76
N GLY A 49 -6.82 10.12 -1.26
CA GLY A 49 -6.36 11.51 -1.39
C GLY A 49 -7.30 12.53 -0.77
N GLY A 50 -6.76 13.68 -0.40
CA GLY A 50 -7.49 14.75 0.28
C GLY A 50 -7.83 14.35 1.72
N ALA A 51 -9.12 14.40 2.09
CA ALA A 51 -9.63 13.79 3.32
C ALA A 51 -9.56 12.25 3.19
N ALA A 52 -8.37 11.72 3.32
CA ALA A 52 -8.01 10.34 2.97
C ALA A 52 -8.41 9.33 4.06
N HIS A 53 -9.69 9.27 4.40
CA HIS A 53 -10.21 8.46 5.51
C HIS A 53 -10.29 6.96 5.21
N LEU A 54 -10.19 6.55 3.94
CA LEU A 54 -10.39 5.16 3.52
C LEU A 54 -9.48 4.16 4.27
N PRO A 55 -8.16 4.37 4.40
CA PRO A 55 -7.29 3.42 5.08
C PRO A 55 -7.66 3.24 6.56
N GLY A 56 -7.88 4.34 7.29
CA GLY A 56 -8.26 4.30 8.71
C GLY A 56 -9.61 3.65 8.94
N MET A 57 -10.61 3.98 8.13
CA MET A 57 -11.92 3.33 8.21
C MET A 57 -11.84 1.84 7.86
N THR A 58 -11.02 1.47 6.88
CA THR A 58 -10.78 0.05 6.57
C THR A 58 -10.16 -0.67 7.76
N ALA A 59 -9.11 -0.10 8.36
CA ALA A 59 -8.41 -0.69 9.50
C ALA A 59 -9.30 -0.86 10.73
N SER A 60 -10.28 0.02 10.94
CA SER A 60 -11.26 -0.11 12.03
C SER A 60 -12.26 -1.26 11.86
N LEU A 61 -12.38 -1.81 10.66
CA LEU A 61 -13.37 -2.82 10.29
C LEU A 61 -12.81 -4.23 10.06
N THR A 62 -11.47 -4.38 10.11
CA THR A 62 -10.81 -5.66 9.89
C THR A 62 -9.60 -5.83 10.80
N SER A 63 -9.25 -7.07 11.11
CA SER A 63 -7.99 -7.42 11.80
C SER A 63 -6.83 -7.67 10.84
N LEU A 64 -7.03 -7.52 9.52
CA LEU A 64 -5.95 -7.64 8.55
C LEU A 64 -5.02 -6.42 8.62
N PRO A 65 -3.73 -6.58 8.34
CA PRO A 65 -2.83 -5.44 8.14
C PRO A 65 -3.36 -4.53 7.03
N VAL A 66 -3.42 -3.23 7.31
CA VAL A 66 -3.80 -2.20 6.33
C VAL A 66 -2.63 -1.27 6.09
N PHE A 67 -2.21 -1.16 4.83
CA PHE A 67 -1.18 -0.23 4.39
C PHE A 67 -1.82 0.93 3.63
N GLY A 68 -1.64 2.14 4.16
CA GLY A 68 -2.19 3.37 3.61
C GLY A 68 -1.20 4.06 2.68
N VAL A 69 -1.66 4.41 1.49
CA VAL A 69 -0.89 5.18 0.51
C VAL A 69 -1.54 6.55 0.35
N PRO A 70 -0.90 7.63 0.83
CA PRO A 70 -1.37 8.97 0.56
C PRO A 70 -1.28 9.27 -0.94
N VAL A 71 -2.41 9.62 -1.56
CA VAL A 71 -2.45 10.03 -2.96
C VAL A 71 -2.23 11.53 -3.03
N GLU A 72 -1.40 11.95 -3.96
CA GLU A 72 -1.14 13.37 -4.19
C GLU A 72 -2.43 14.13 -4.51
N SER A 73 -2.64 15.25 -3.83
CA SER A 73 -3.75 16.17 -4.04
C SER A 73 -3.27 17.45 -4.71
N LYS A 74 -4.14 18.08 -5.52
CA LYS A 74 -3.78 19.35 -6.18
C LYS A 74 -3.64 20.50 -5.20
N ALA A 75 -4.41 20.50 -4.10
CA ALA A 75 -4.46 21.60 -3.16
C ALA A 75 -3.23 21.68 -2.25
N LEU A 76 -2.77 20.54 -1.71
CA LEU A 76 -1.71 20.47 -0.71
C LEU A 76 -0.63 19.45 -1.04
N SER A 77 -0.49 19.06 -2.31
CA SER A 77 0.55 18.14 -2.81
C SER A 77 0.61 16.81 -2.03
N GLY A 78 -0.52 16.36 -1.50
CA GLY A 78 -0.65 15.12 -0.74
C GLY A 78 -0.38 15.21 0.75
N GLN A 79 -0.01 16.37 1.30
CA GLN A 79 0.17 16.55 2.75
C GLN A 79 -1.14 16.34 3.52
N ASP A 80 -2.25 16.82 2.99
CA ASP A 80 -3.60 16.57 3.50
C ASP A 80 -3.92 15.07 3.53
N SER A 81 -3.57 14.34 2.47
CA SER A 81 -3.71 12.89 2.40
C SER A 81 -2.87 12.18 3.45
N LEU A 82 -1.59 12.58 3.59
CA LEU A 82 -0.68 12.02 4.57
C LEU A 82 -1.18 12.22 6.00
N TYR A 83 -1.53 13.45 6.37
CA TYR A 83 -2.03 13.75 7.72
C TYR A 83 -3.35 13.04 8.03
N SER A 84 -4.23 12.88 7.05
CA SER A 84 -5.47 12.13 7.20
C SER A 84 -5.28 10.64 7.48
N ILE A 85 -4.14 10.06 7.11
CA ILE A 85 -3.87 8.63 7.21
C ILE A 85 -2.95 8.32 8.41
N VAL A 86 -1.92 9.13 8.67
CA VAL A 86 -0.82 8.75 9.58
C VAL A 86 -1.19 8.88 11.06
N GLN A 87 -2.03 9.85 11.45
CA GLN A 87 -2.35 10.14 12.85
C GLN A 87 -3.51 9.28 13.37
N MET A 88 -3.35 7.96 13.29
CA MET A 88 -4.35 7.03 13.78
C MET A 88 -4.34 6.94 15.32
N PRO A 89 -5.53 6.78 15.96
CA PRO A 89 -5.62 6.58 17.40
C PRO A 89 -5.04 5.23 17.83
N PRO A 90 -4.61 5.10 19.10
CA PRO A 90 -4.21 3.81 19.65
C PRO A 90 -5.29 2.74 19.45
N GLY A 91 -4.89 1.54 19.01
CA GLY A 91 -5.78 0.41 18.76
C GLY A 91 -6.25 0.22 17.33
N VAL A 92 -6.08 1.22 16.45
CA VAL A 92 -6.44 1.13 15.02
C VAL A 92 -5.25 1.53 14.16
N PRO A 93 -4.23 0.67 14.01
CA PRO A 93 -3.02 1.02 13.26
C PRO A 93 -3.24 0.99 11.74
N VAL A 94 -2.60 1.92 11.04
CA VAL A 94 -2.40 1.90 9.58
C VAL A 94 -0.92 2.07 9.30
N GLY A 95 -0.32 1.12 8.58
CA GLY A 95 1.05 1.25 8.08
C GLY A 95 1.10 2.28 6.95
N THR A 96 1.40 3.53 7.27
CA THR A 96 1.38 4.63 6.30
C THR A 96 2.68 4.73 5.52
N LEU A 97 2.58 4.75 4.19
CA LEU A 97 3.72 4.81 3.27
C LEU A 97 3.90 6.24 2.73
N ALA A 98 4.89 6.40 1.85
CA ALA A 98 5.17 7.68 1.21
C ALA A 98 4.01 8.16 0.31
N ILE A 99 3.99 9.45 0.01
CA ILE A 99 3.01 10.05 -0.90
C ILE A 99 3.25 9.57 -2.35
N GLY A 100 2.19 9.24 -3.05
CA GLY A 100 2.18 9.01 -4.47
C GLY A 100 2.79 7.67 -4.94
N PRO A 101 3.45 7.64 -6.11
CA PRO A 101 3.96 6.42 -6.73
C PRO A 101 4.92 5.63 -5.85
N ALA A 102 5.86 6.31 -5.17
CA ALA A 102 6.83 5.68 -4.29
C ALA A 102 6.14 4.94 -3.12
N GLY A 103 5.13 5.56 -2.52
CA GLY A 103 4.33 4.94 -1.47
C GLY A 103 3.57 3.71 -1.96
N ALA A 104 3.05 3.74 -3.19
CA ALA A 104 2.36 2.60 -3.78
C ALA A 104 3.30 1.41 -4.00
N VAL A 105 4.51 1.64 -4.54
CA VAL A 105 5.56 0.61 -4.69
C VAL A 105 5.93 0.05 -3.32
N ASN A 106 6.23 0.92 -2.35
CA ASN A 106 6.65 0.49 -1.02
C ASN A 106 5.55 -0.26 -0.25
N ALA A 107 4.27 0.08 -0.46
CA ALA A 107 3.16 -0.67 0.12
C ALA A 107 3.11 -2.11 -0.43
N ALA A 108 3.34 -2.30 -1.72
CA ALA A 108 3.39 -3.63 -2.33
C ALA A 108 4.61 -4.44 -1.84
N LEU A 109 5.79 -3.79 -1.74
CA LEU A 109 6.99 -4.44 -1.21
C LEU A 109 6.84 -4.83 0.26
N LEU A 110 6.24 -3.95 1.08
CA LEU A 110 5.98 -4.26 2.49
C LEU A 110 4.96 -5.39 2.63
N ALA A 111 3.91 -5.40 1.80
CA ALA A 111 2.95 -6.49 1.76
C ALA A 111 3.63 -7.81 1.37
N ALA A 112 4.47 -7.81 0.34
CA ALA A 112 5.26 -8.96 -0.06
C ALA A 112 6.21 -9.42 1.07
N SER A 113 6.84 -8.50 1.79
CA SER A 113 7.72 -8.82 2.94
C SER A 113 6.97 -9.54 4.06
N VAL A 114 5.75 -9.10 4.38
CA VAL A 114 4.91 -9.76 5.39
C VAL A 114 4.50 -11.17 4.93
N LEU A 115 4.09 -11.31 3.67
CA LEU A 115 3.71 -12.62 3.11
C LEU A 115 4.90 -13.57 3.01
N ALA A 116 6.09 -13.06 2.72
CA ALA A 116 7.32 -13.83 2.63
C ALA A 116 7.75 -14.49 3.96
N LEU A 117 7.24 -14.03 5.11
CA LEU A 117 7.48 -14.67 6.41
C LEU A 117 6.99 -16.13 6.43
N SER A 118 6.03 -16.48 5.60
CA SER A 118 5.48 -17.84 5.46
C SER A 118 5.60 -18.41 4.03
N ASP A 119 6.26 -17.70 3.11
CA ASP A 119 6.49 -18.11 1.72
C ASP A 119 7.95 -17.86 1.33
N PRO A 120 8.85 -18.85 1.53
CA PRO A 120 10.27 -18.70 1.17
C PRO A 120 10.51 -18.39 -0.33
N ALA A 121 9.65 -18.90 -1.21
CA ALA A 121 9.79 -18.64 -2.64
C ALA A 121 9.51 -17.17 -2.98
N LEU A 122 8.53 -16.54 -2.30
CA LEU A 122 8.30 -15.11 -2.39
C LEU A 122 9.47 -14.32 -1.76
N GLY A 123 10.02 -14.83 -0.65
CA GLY A 123 11.22 -14.25 -0.03
C GLY A 123 12.38 -14.12 -1.01
N ASN A 124 12.70 -15.20 -1.73
CA ASN A 124 13.76 -15.20 -2.75
C ASN A 124 13.47 -14.18 -3.86
N ARG A 125 12.23 -14.10 -4.37
CA ARG A 125 11.84 -13.11 -5.39
C ARG A 125 12.01 -11.67 -4.90
N LEU A 126 11.72 -11.42 -3.63
CA LEU A 126 11.89 -10.10 -3.02
C LEU A 126 13.37 -9.72 -2.86
N GLU A 127 14.22 -10.67 -2.47
CA GLU A 127 15.68 -10.48 -2.40
C GLU A 127 16.26 -10.20 -3.79
N ASP A 128 15.87 -10.96 -4.81
CA ASP A 128 16.27 -10.72 -6.19
C ASP A 128 15.81 -9.35 -6.71
N TRP A 129 14.61 -8.91 -6.31
CA TRP A 129 14.12 -7.57 -6.64
C TRP A 129 15.02 -6.49 -6.04
N ARG A 130 15.39 -6.63 -4.75
CA ARG A 130 16.29 -5.70 -4.05
C ARG A 130 17.68 -5.69 -4.66
N LYS A 131 18.21 -6.86 -5.00
CA LYS A 131 19.52 -7.00 -5.66
C LYS A 131 19.55 -6.24 -6.98
N ARG A 132 18.55 -6.44 -7.85
CA ARG A 132 18.45 -5.70 -9.11
C ARG A 132 18.38 -4.19 -8.90
N GLN A 133 17.68 -3.72 -7.88
CA GLN A 133 17.61 -2.30 -7.54
C GLN A 133 18.99 -1.77 -7.14
N THR A 134 19.73 -2.49 -6.32
CA THR A 134 21.09 -2.13 -5.90
C THR A 134 22.05 -2.07 -7.07
N GLU A 135 22.03 -3.09 -7.92
CA GLU A 135 22.86 -3.16 -9.12
C GLU A 135 22.55 -2.07 -10.16
N GLY A 136 21.32 -1.54 -10.13
CA GLY A 136 20.89 -0.43 -10.99
C GLY A 136 21.39 0.95 -10.56
N VAL A 137 21.98 1.08 -9.36
CA VAL A 137 22.52 2.35 -8.86
C VAL A 137 23.93 2.53 -9.44
N ALA A 138 24.13 3.63 -10.18
CA ALA A 138 25.43 3.94 -10.73
C ALA A 138 26.47 4.25 -9.63
N GLU A 139 27.68 3.72 -9.73
CA GLU A 139 28.76 3.98 -8.78
C GLU A 139 29.34 5.40 -8.93
N ALA A 140 29.24 5.98 -10.11
CA ALA A 140 29.71 7.33 -10.40
C ALA A 140 28.57 8.23 -10.93
N PRO A 141 28.61 9.54 -10.66
CA PRO A 141 27.67 10.46 -11.24
C PRO A 141 27.81 10.44 -12.78
N LYS A 142 26.66 10.48 -13.47
CA LYS A 142 26.68 10.75 -14.93
C LYS A 142 27.09 12.21 -15.09
N ASP A 143 28.15 12.47 -15.83
CA ASP A 143 28.53 13.82 -16.18
C ASP A 143 27.33 14.51 -16.87
N ILE A 144 26.85 15.57 -16.26
CA ILE A 144 25.86 16.46 -16.86
C ILE A 144 26.70 17.41 -17.71
N SER A 145 26.93 17.04 -18.96
CA SER A 145 27.50 17.93 -19.98
C SER A 145 26.41 18.86 -20.54
#